data_efdf312273a77c40e66db11bbebbfa1e
#
_entry.id   efdf312273a77c40e66db11bbebbfa1e
#
_cell.length_a   1.000
_cell.length_b   1.000
_cell.length_c   1.000
_cell.angle_alpha   90.00
_cell.angle_beta   90.00
_cell.angle_gamma   90.00
#
_symmetry.space_group_name_H-M   'P 1'
#
loop_
_entity.id
_entity.type
_entity.pdbx_description
1 polymer ?
#
loop_
_entity_poly.entity_id
_entity_poly.type
_entity_poly.pdbx_seq_one_letter_code
_entity_poly.pdbx_strand_id
1 'polypeptide(L)'
;MTDSIQPDNRSALQTAIEQALDELVGNVDAFAPFPNLFDGLTTPIQFLPPLAIERGVTDWSAADSEQTRRNTTAIALPLQSLSCTDAGLRQAVNDLGLSCKIRRLRPYVIEIEAGIESGSLTDELSYRVLHRVAAYKAARDSPLVILVRDTEVAIGVGIYAETGIISDCEPFKSQLVVSVFYPAMAIQAETYIISDNEVYSD
;
A
#
# COMPACT_ATOMS: atom_id res chain seq x y z
N MET A 1 -13.36 3.84 -44.43
CA MET A 1 -14.45 4.39 -45.25
C MET A 1 -15.72 3.98 -44.52
N THR A 2 -16.41 4.92 -43.95
CA THR A 2 -17.73 4.70 -43.36
C THR A 2 -18.73 4.55 -44.52
N ASP A 3 -19.65 3.59 -44.40
CA ASP A 3 -20.73 3.46 -45.41
C ASP A 3 -21.58 4.72 -45.35
N SER A 4 -21.87 5.31 -46.57
CA SER A 4 -22.68 6.51 -46.63
C SER A 4 -24.09 6.23 -46.11
N ILE A 5 -24.60 7.16 -45.26
CA ILE A 5 -25.96 7.10 -44.69
C ILE A 5 -26.99 7.69 -45.65
N GLN A 6 -26.56 8.27 -46.76
CA GLN A 6 -27.43 8.92 -47.73
C GLN A 6 -27.94 7.94 -48.81
N PRO A 7 -29.10 8.20 -49.41
CA PRO A 7 -29.64 7.38 -50.49
C PRO A 7 -28.78 7.44 -51.76
N ASP A 8 -28.90 6.42 -52.61
CA ASP A 8 -28.07 6.26 -53.81
C ASP A 8 -28.24 7.39 -54.86
N ASN A 9 -29.36 8.13 -54.80
CA ASN A 9 -29.64 9.24 -55.71
C ASN A 9 -29.14 10.61 -55.24
N ARG A 10 -28.21 10.62 -54.29
CA ARG A 10 -27.63 11.84 -53.74
C ARG A 10 -26.92 12.70 -54.80
N SER A 11 -27.00 14.02 -54.61
CA SER A 11 -26.29 14.97 -55.44
C SER A 11 -24.80 15.06 -55.06
N ALA A 12 -23.96 15.54 -55.98
CA ALA A 12 -22.53 15.77 -55.68
C ALA A 12 -22.31 16.71 -54.47
N LEU A 13 -23.19 17.68 -54.28
CA LEU A 13 -23.15 18.57 -53.12
C LEU A 13 -23.41 17.84 -51.79
N GLN A 14 -24.40 16.95 -51.78
CA GLN A 14 -24.70 16.14 -50.58
C GLN A 14 -23.53 15.24 -50.21
N THR A 15 -22.90 14.62 -51.22
CA THR A 15 -21.70 13.81 -50.99
C THR A 15 -20.54 14.62 -50.42
N ALA A 16 -20.32 15.83 -50.93
CA ALA A 16 -19.26 16.70 -50.43
C ALA A 16 -19.52 17.18 -48.99
N ILE A 17 -20.78 17.48 -48.65
CA ILE A 17 -21.17 17.83 -47.26
C ILE A 17 -20.95 16.65 -46.32
N GLU A 18 -21.35 15.45 -46.72
CA GLU A 18 -21.16 14.24 -45.91
C GLU A 18 -19.66 13.97 -45.64
N GLN A 19 -18.82 14.09 -46.67
CA GLN A 19 -17.37 13.94 -46.54
C GLN A 19 -16.75 14.98 -45.58
N ALA A 20 -17.18 16.24 -45.69
CA ALA A 20 -16.70 17.31 -44.81
C ALA A 20 -17.14 17.09 -43.36
N LEU A 21 -18.35 16.56 -43.14
CA LEU A 21 -18.84 16.22 -41.80
C LEU A 21 -18.09 15.00 -41.23
N ASP A 22 -17.84 13.97 -42.02
CA ASP A 22 -17.06 12.80 -41.64
C ASP A 22 -15.63 13.18 -41.19
N GLU A 23 -15.01 14.13 -41.95
CA GLU A 23 -13.69 14.64 -41.58
C GLU A 23 -13.72 15.41 -40.24
N LEU A 24 -14.73 16.25 -40.03
CA LEU A 24 -14.90 16.99 -38.78
C LEU A 24 -15.14 16.06 -37.59
N VAL A 25 -16.00 15.07 -37.75
CA VAL A 25 -16.27 14.07 -36.69
C VAL A 25 -15.02 13.23 -36.41
N GLY A 26 -14.31 12.79 -37.45
CA GLY A 26 -13.05 12.07 -37.31
C GLY A 26 -11.98 12.86 -36.56
N ASN A 27 -11.91 14.18 -36.81
CA ASN A 27 -11.00 15.05 -36.05
C ASN A 27 -11.42 15.18 -34.58
N VAL A 28 -12.70 15.30 -34.29
CA VAL A 28 -13.20 15.33 -32.89
C VAL A 28 -12.91 14.01 -32.17
N ASP A 29 -13.14 12.88 -32.82
CA ASP A 29 -12.86 11.55 -32.27
C ASP A 29 -11.35 11.35 -31.99
N ALA A 30 -10.49 11.91 -32.85
CA ALA A 30 -9.04 11.85 -32.65
C ALA A 30 -8.58 12.66 -31.41
N PHE A 31 -9.23 13.81 -31.15
CA PHE A 31 -8.92 14.65 -29.99
C PHE A 31 -9.56 14.19 -28.69
N ALA A 32 -10.68 13.50 -28.77
CA ALA A 32 -11.41 12.98 -27.61
C ALA A 32 -11.73 11.50 -27.82
N PRO A 33 -10.79 10.58 -27.55
CA PRO A 33 -10.96 9.15 -27.77
C PRO A 33 -11.98 8.58 -26.78
N PHE A 34 -13.27 8.79 -27.04
CA PHE A 34 -14.40 8.36 -26.20
C PHE A 34 -14.37 6.88 -25.81
N PRO A 35 -13.95 5.92 -26.66
CA PRO A 35 -13.88 4.52 -26.29
C PRO A 35 -12.98 4.24 -25.09
N ASN A 36 -11.91 5.03 -24.94
CA ASN A 36 -10.91 4.84 -23.88
C ASN A 36 -11.12 5.77 -22.68
N LEU A 37 -12.09 6.70 -22.78
CA LEU A 37 -12.28 7.72 -21.74
C LEU A 37 -12.64 7.14 -20.38
N PHE A 38 -13.38 6.04 -20.37
CA PHE A 38 -13.85 5.38 -19.14
C PHE A 38 -12.96 4.25 -18.65
N ASP A 39 -11.85 3.96 -19.32
CA ASP A 39 -10.89 2.99 -18.86
C ASP A 39 -9.73 3.69 -18.12
N GLY A 40 -9.59 3.41 -16.81
CA GLY A 40 -8.55 4.02 -15.99
C GLY A 40 -7.13 3.76 -16.48
N LEU A 41 -6.89 2.64 -17.19
CA LEU A 41 -5.56 2.29 -17.69
C LEU A 41 -5.18 3.04 -18.97
N THR A 42 -6.16 3.30 -19.84
CA THR A 42 -5.92 3.84 -21.19
C THR A 42 -6.37 5.28 -21.36
N THR A 43 -7.18 5.82 -20.45
CA THR A 43 -7.67 7.20 -20.51
C THR A 43 -6.51 8.21 -20.61
N PRO A 44 -6.64 9.29 -21.39
CA PRO A 44 -5.64 10.36 -21.40
C PRO A 44 -5.46 10.95 -20.00
N ILE A 45 -4.22 11.29 -19.65
CA ILE A 45 -3.83 11.71 -18.29
C ILE A 45 -4.65 12.90 -17.77
N GLN A 46 -5.06 13.80 -18.65
CA GLN A 46 -5.87 14.96 -18.29
C GLN A 46 -7.29 14.61 -17.81
N PHE A 47 -7.82 13.45 -18.22
CA PHE A 47 -9.15 12.98 -17.82
C PHE A 47 -9.10 11.98 -16.64
N LEU A 48 -7.91 11.61 -16.22
CA LEU A 48 -7.75 10.66 -15.10
C LEU A 48 -8.27 11.20 -13.75
N PRO A 49 -8.01 12.48 -13.37
CA PRO A 49 -8.55 13.02 -12.13
C PRO A 49 -10.09 13.07 -12.09
N PRO A 50 -10.81 13.59 -13.10
CA PRO A 50 -12.27 13.56 -13.10
C PRO A 50 -12.83 12.12 -13.10
N LEU A 51 -12.18 11.18 -13.79
CA LEU A 51 -12.57 9.77 -13.78
C LEU A 51 -12.40 9.14 -12.39
N ALA A 52 -11.34 9.50 -11.67
CA ALA A 52 -11.13 9.03 -10.30
C ALA A 52 -12.20 9.58 -9.34
N ILE A 53 -12.61 10.83 -9.50
CA ILE A 53 -13.70 11.44 -8.73
C ILE A 53 -15.03 10.73 -9.02
N GLU A 54 -15.34 10.48 -10.28
CA GLU A 54 -16.55 9.76 -10.70
C GLU A 54 -16.61 8.36 -10.07
N ARG A 55 -15.47 7.68 -10.01
CA ARG A 55 -15.34 6.35 -9.41
C ARG A 55 -15.23 6.34 -7.90
N GLY A 56 -15.28 7.51 -7.26
CA GLY A 56 -15.27 7.63 -5.80
C GLY A 56 -13.94 7.21 -5.17
N VAL A 57 -12.81 7.44 -5.84
CA VAL A 57 -11.49 7.21 -5.25
C VAL A 57 -11.27 8.21 -4.12
N THR A 58 -11.14 7.71 -2.90
CA THR A 58 -11.05 8.54 -1.69
C THR A 58 -9.63 8.97 -1.33
N ASP A 59 -8.63 8.23 -1.78
CA ASP A 59 -7.21 8.41 -1.46
C ASP A 59 -6.38 8.86 -2.67
N TRP A 60 -6.99 9.65 -3.56
CA TRP A 60 -6.30 10.20 -4.71
C TRP A 60 -5.18 11.15 -4.32
N SER A 61 -3.97 10.92 -4.81
CA SER A 61 -2.83 11.82 -4.64
C SER A 61 -2.24 12.22 -5.99
N ALA A 62 -2.03 13.52 -6.18
CA ALA A 62 -1.35 14.03 -7.36
C ALA A 62 0.16 13.73 -7.34
N ALA A 63 0.72 13.46 -6.17
CA ALA A 63 2.13 13.11 -5.97
C ALA A 63 2.43 11.65 -6.37
N ASP A 64 1.39 10.80 -6.47
CA ASP A 64 1.56 9.42 -6.90
C ASP A 64 2.06 9.32 -8.34
N SER A 65 2.77 8.24 -8.64
CA SER A 65 3.18 7.93 -10.00
C SER A 65 1.96 7.79 -10.92
N GLU A 66 2.12 8.08 -12.20
CA GLU A 66 1.04 7.91 -13.17
C GLU A 66 0.46 6.49 -13.15
N GLN A 67 1.33 5.49 -13.06
CA GLN A 67 0.92 4.09 -13.01
C GLN A 67 0.07 3.79 -11.78
N THR A 68 0.45 4.29 -10.62
CA THR A 68 -0.31 4.14 -9.37
C THR A 68 -1.70 4.78 -9.50
N ARG A 69 -1.76 6.01 -10.02
CA ARG A 69 -3.03 6.72 -10.25
C ARG A 69 -3.95 5.96 -11.20
N ARG A 70 -3.40 5.41 -12.29
CA ARG A 70 -4.15 4.61 -13.27
C ARG A 70 -4.70 3.32 -12.63
N ASN A 71 -3.85 2.60 -11.93
CA ASN A 71 -4.26 1.36 -11.24
C ASN A 71 -5.35 1.64 -10.20
N THR A 72 -5.17 2.63 -9.34
CA THR A 72 -6.16 3.02 -8.32
C THR A 72 -7.52 3.36 -8.97
N THR A 73 -7.50 4.09 -10.08
CA THR A 73 -8.73 4.44 -10.80
C THR A 73 -9.38 3.22 -11.46
N ALA A 74 -8.60 2.31 -12.03
CA ALA A 74 -9.11 1.12 -12.71
C ALA A 74 -9.78 0.14 -11.73
N ILE A 75 -9.20 -0.07 -10.55
CA ILE A 75 -9.71 -1.02 -9.53
C ILE A 75 -10.85 -0.45 -8.68
N ALA A 76 -11.12 0.86 -8.72
CA ALA A 76 -12.09 1.50 -7.84
C ALA A 76 -13.49 0.89 -7.93
N LEU A 77 -14.03 0.69 -9.14
CA LEU A 77 -15.38 0.10 -9.31
C LEU A 77 -15.45 -1.37 -8.89
N PRO A 78 -14.54 -2.27 -9.32
CA PRO A 78 -14.49 -3.62 -8.78
C PRO A 78 -14.39 -3.66 -7.26
N LEU A 79 -13.56 -2.80 -6.67
CA LEU A 79 -13.37 -2.74 -5.24
C LEU A 79 -14.64 -2.27 -4.51
N GLN A 80 -15.35 -1.29 -5.05
CA GLN A 80 -16.64 -0.85 -4.51
C GLN A 80 -17.70 -1.95 -4.49
N SER A 81 -17.71 -2.80 -5.50
CA SER A 81 -18.64 -3.95 -5.54
C SER A 81 -18.41 -4.94 -4.40
N LEU A 82 -17.19 -4.98 -3.85
CA LEU A 82 -16.79 -5.81 -2.71
C LEU A 82 -16.87 -5.07 -1.38
N SER A 83 -17.39 -3.85 -1.33
CA SER A 83 -17.52 -3.07 -0.09
C SER A 83 -18.27 -3.85 1.00
N CYS A 84 -17.91 -3.64 2.24
CA CYS A 84 -18.46 -4.31 3.41
C CYS A 84 -18.18 -5.83 3.49
N THR A 85 -17.26 -6.34 2.68
CA THR A 85 -16.79 -7.73 2.76
C THR A 85 -15.35 -7.80 3.24
N ASP A 86 -14.96 -8.91 3.88
CA ASP A 86 -13.57 -9.14 4.29
C ASP A 86 -12.64 -9.21 3.06
N ALA A 87 -13.14 -9.70 1.93
CA ALA A 87 -12.38 -9.77 0.68
C ALA A 87 -12.08 -8.37 0.12
N GLY A 88 -13.09 -7.51 0.05
CA GLY A 88 -12.94 -6.14 -0.44
C GLY A 88 -12.03 -5.30 0.47
N LEU A 89 -12.17 -5.46 1.79
CA LEU A 89 -11.33 -4.76 2.75
C LEU A 89 -9.86 -5.21 2.63
N ARG A 90 -9.64 -6.52 2.45
CA ARG A 90 -8.31 -7.09 2.25
C ARG A 90 -7.67 -6.58 0.96
N GLN A 91 -8.43 -6.58 -0.13
CA GLN A 91 -7.98 -6.06 -1.41
C GLN A 91 -7.67 -4.57 -1.35
N ALA A 92 -8.51 -3.78 -0.67
CA ALA A 92 -8.32 -2.34 -0.52
C ALA A 92 -6.97 -2.00 0.15
N VAL A 93 -6.53 -2.81 1.12
CA VAL A 93 -5.24 -2.63 1.79
C VAL A 93 -4.09 -3.17 0.92
N ASN A 94 -4.28 -4.34 0.29
CA ASN A 94 -3.25 -4.94 -0.58
C ASN A 94 -2.91 -4.04 -1.78
N ASP A 95 -3.87 -3.31 -2.32
CA ASP A 95 -3.67 -2.37 -3.43
C ASP A 95 -2.79 -1.15 -3.07
N LEU A 96 -2.51 -0.96 -1.78
CA LEU A 96 -1.49 0.00 -1.31
C LEU A 96 -0.07 -0.60 -1.26
N GLY A 97 0.08 -1.86 -1.69
CA GLY A 97 1.36 -2.58 -1.61
C GLY A 97 1.66 -3.13 -0.22
N LEU A 98 0.63 -3.35 0.60
CA LEU A 98 0.73 -3.88 1.95
C LEU A 98 0.17 -5.31 1.99
N SER A 99 0.72 -6.16 2.83
CA SER A 99 0.07 -7.45 3.14
C SER A 99 -1.04 -7.21 4.17
N CYS A 100 -2.21 -7.84 3.97
CA CYS A 100 -3.35 -7.62 4.86
C CYS A 100 -3.82 -8.91 5.51
N LYS A 101 -3.83 -8.94 6.84
CA LYS A 101 -4.44 -10.00 7.64
C LYS A 101 -5.60 -9.41 8.44
N ILE A 102 -6.78 -10.03 8.32
CA ILE A 102 -7.97 -9.60 9.05
C ILE A 102 -8.35 -10.68 10.05
N ARG A 103 -8.51 -10.28 11.30
CA ARG A 103 -8.94 -11.15 12.40
C ARG A 103 -10.16 -10.52 13.08
N ARG A 104 -11.18 -11.32 13.35
CA ARG A 104 -12.32 -10.89 14.13
C ARG A 104 -12.08 -11.19 15.61
N LEU A 105 -11.90 -10.16 16.43
CA LEU A 105 -11.62 -10.33 17.87
C LEU A 105 -12.91 -10.62 18.65
N ARG A 106 -13.99 -9.95 18.31
CA ARG A 106 -15.32 -10.09 18.91
C ARG A 106 -16.36 -9.58 17.93
N PRO A 107 -17.67 -9.80 18.17
CA PRO A 107 -18.73 -9.24 17.34
C PRO A 107 -18.49 -7.72 17.11
N TYR A 108 -18.52 -7.31 15.85
CA TYR A 108 -18.33 -5.92 15.41
C TYR A 108 -16.94 -5.29 15.65
N VAL A 109 -15.96 -6.07 16.10
CA VAL A 109 -14.57 -5.60 16.26
C VAL A 109 -13.66 -6.44 15.40
N ILE A 110 -13.05 -5.78 14.41
CA ILE A 110 -12.11 -6.38 13.48
C ILE A 110 -10.72 -5.80 13.69
N GLU A 111 -9.73 -6.66 13.74
CA GLU A 111 -8.31 -6.31 13.73
C GLU A 111 -7.80 -6.45 12.31
N ILE A 112 -7.14 -5.42 11.82
CA ILE A 112 -6.57 -5.37 10.48
C ILE A 112 -5.08 -5.14 10.67
N GLU A 113 -4.31 -6.18 10.43
CA GLU A 113 -2.86 -6.12 10.43
C GLU A 113 -2.39 -5.86 9.00
N ALA A 114 -1.79 -4.71 8.78
CA ALA A 114 -1.22 -4.32 7.49
C ALA A 114 0.31 -4.38 7.57
N GLY A 115 0.90 -5.33 6.87
CA GLY A 115 2.33 -5.58 6.83
C GLY A 115 3.01 -4.77 5.75
N ILE A 116 4.09 -4.08 6.09
CA ILE A 116 4.91 -3.30 5.18
C ILE A 116 6.10 -4.17 4.74
N GLU A 117 6.09 -4.62 3.48
CA GLU A 117 7.17 -5.44 2.94
C GLU A 117 8.40 -4.60 2.57
N SER A 118 8.18 -3.40 2.06
CA SER A 118 9.25 -2.51 1.63
C SER A 118 8.89 -1.04 1.86
N GLY A 119 9.89 -0.23 2.17
CA GLY A 119 9.70 1.20 2.40
C GLY A 119 9.65 1.58 3.88
N SER A 120 9.29 2.82 4.16
CA SER A 120 9.14 3.38 5.51
C SER A 120 7.67 3.57 5.87
N LEU A 121 7.37 3.47 7.14
CA LEU A 121 6.10 3.91 7.67
C LEU A 121 6.07 5.44 7.63
N THR A 122 5.17 6.00 6.84
CA THR A 122 4.94 7.44 6.74
C THR A 122 3.53 7.77 7.21
N ASP A 123 3.34 9.00 7.68
CA ASP A 123 2.02 9.48 8.09
C ASP A 123 1.03 9.44 6.92
N GLU A 124 1.51 9.73 5.71
CA GLU A 124 0.70 9.64 4.50
C GLU A 124 0.20 8.21 4.25
N LEU A 125 1.06 7.20 4.39
CA LEU A 125 0.68 5.80 4.23
C LEU A 125 -0.35 5.40 5.30
N SER A 126 -0.13 5.80 6.55
CA SER A 126 -1.05 5.57 7.67
C SER A 126 -2.42 6.17 7.38
N TYR A 127 -2.43 7.43 6.95
CA TYR A 127 -3.65 8.14 6.56
C TYR A 127 -4.40 7.42 5.43
N ARG A 128 -3.70 6.99 4.37
CA ARG A 128 -4.30 6.28 3.23
C ARG A 128 -4.90 4.94 3.65
N VAL A 129 -4.20 4.17 4.50
CA VAL A 129 -4.72 2.91 5.04
C VAL A 129 -6.00 3.14 5.84
N LEU A 130 -5.99 4.11 6.76
CA LEU A 130 -7.16 4.44 7.57
C LEU A 130 -8.35 4.90 6.72
N HIS A 131 -8.12 5.73 5.71
CA HIS A 131 -9.15 6.18 4.77
C HIS A 131 -9.76 5.03 3.98
N ARG A 132 -8.93 4.13 3.43
CA ARG A 132 -9.43 2.95 2.72
C ARG A 132 -10.20 2.02 3.64
N VAL A 133 -9.68 1.74 4.83
CA VAL A 133 -10.40 0.93 5.81
C VAL A 133 -11.75 1.55 6.16
N ALA A 134 -11.80 2.87 6.37
CA ALA A 134 -13.05 3.56 6.66
C ALA A 134 -14.07 3.48 5.51
N ALA A 135 -13.60 3.57 4.26
CA ALA A 135 -14.45 3.52 3.07
C ALA A 135 -15.03 2.11 2.80
N TYR A 136 -14.24 1.06 3.02
CA TYR A 136 -14.63 -0.30 2.62
C TYR A 136 -15.08 -1.22 3.75
N LYS A 137 -14.90 -0.83 5.02
CA LYS A 137 -15.43 -1.59 6.17
C LYS A 137 -16.96 -1.54 6.23
N ALA A 138 -17.57 -2.55 6.83
CA ALA A 138 -18.98 -2.46 7.16
C ALA A 138 -19.22 -1.35 8.21
N ALA A 139 -20.33 -0.59 8.06
CA ALA A 139 -20.65 0.54 8.94
C ALA A 139 -20.70 0.16 10.42
N ARG A 140 -21.14 -1.08 10.70
CA ARG A 140 -21.27 -1.63 12.06
C ARG A 140 -19.94 -2.05 12.69
N ASP A 141 -18.89 -2.26 11.89
CA ASP A 141 -17.63 -2.81 12.37
C ASP A 141 -16.70 -1.69 12.84
N SER A 142 -16.08 -1.91 14.00
CA SER A 142 -15.06 -1.04 14.58
C SER A 142 -13.69 -1.64 14.24
N PRO A 143 -12.90 -1.02 13.35
CA PRO A 143 -11.59 -1.52 12.97
C PRO A 143 -10.53 -1.11 14.00
N LEU A 144 -9.65 -2.05 14.34
CA LEU A 144 -8.37 -1.80 14.96
C LEU A 144 -7.31 -2.02 13.90
N VAL A 145 -6.67 -0.96 13.45
CA VAL A 145 -5.64 -1.03 12.41
C VAL A 145 -4.27 -1.05 13.07
N ILE A 146 -3.49 -2.07 12.74
CA ILE A 146 -2.12 -2.27 13.22
C ILE A 146 -1.21 -2.32 12.01
N LEU A 147 -0.27 -1.39 11.94
CA LEU A 147 0.77 -1.38 10.91
C LEU A 147 1.98 -2.14 11.45
N VAL A 148 2.37 -3.20 10.74
CA VAL A 148 3.46 -4.10 11.14
C VAL A 148 4.54 -4.06 10.08
N ARG A 149 5.77 -4.01 10.55
CA ARG A 149 6.94 -4.24 9.70
C ARG A 149 7.70 -5.42 10.25
N ASP A 150 7.84 -6.46 9.45
CA ASP A 150 8.69 -7.59 9.80
C ASP A 150 10.15 -7.14 9.72
N THR A 151 10.84 -7.24 10.86
CA THR A 151 12.26 -6.98 10.94
C THR A 151 12.96 -8.27 11.36
N GLU A 152 13.94 -8.69 10.58
CA GLU A 152 14.82 -9.77 11.01
C GLU A 152 15.79 -9.22 12.06
N VAL A 153 15.60 -9.63 13.30
CA VAL A 153 16.54 -9.34 14.39
C VAL A 153 17.40 -10.55 14.62
N ALA A 154 18.68 -10.46 14.32
CA ALA A 154 19.63 -11.48 14.69
C ALA A 154 20.03 -11.26 16.15
N ILE A 155 19.63 -12.17 17.03
CA ILE A 155 20.10 -12.18 18.42
C ILE A 155 21.39 -13.03 18.46
N GLY A 156 22.52 -12.35 18.62
CA GLY A 156 23.79 -13.02 18.88
C GLY A 156 23.97 -13.30 20.37
N VAL A 157 24.02 -14.56 20.76
CA VAL A 157 24.43 -14.94 22.12
C VAL A 157 25.92 -15.24 22.11
N GLY A 158 26.71 -14.33 22.69
CA GLY A 158 28.15 -14.53 22.89
C GLY A 158 28.40 -15.11 24.30
N ILE A 159 29.11 -16.23 24.38
CA ILE A 159 29.64 -16.75 25.64
C ILE A 159 31.10 -16.38 25.69
N TYR A 160 31.45 -15.53 26.65
CA TYR A 160 32.84 -15.18 26.93
C TYR A 160 33.29 -15.93 28.19
N ALA A 161 34.35 -16.71 28.07
CA ALA A 161 34.98 -17.40 29.20
C ALA A 161 36.41 -16.91 29.34
N GLU A 162 36.68 -16.25 30.45
CA GLU A 162 38.05 -15.85 30.81
C GLU A 162 38.59 -16.79 31.88
N THR A 163 39.66 -17.51 31.53
CA THR A 163 40.40 -18.33 32.47
C THR A 163 41.69 -17.65 32.84
N GLY A 164 41.73 -17.11 34.06
CA GLY A 164 42.98 -16.59 34.63
C GLY A 164 43.73 -17.69 35.36
N ILE A 165 44.97 -17.96 34.93
CA ILE A 165 45.87 -18.82 35.71
C ILE A 165 46.76 -17.90 36.54
N ILE A 166 46.51 -17.87 37.84
CA ILE A 166 47.43 -17.23 38.78
C ILE A 166 48.42 -18.28 39.24
N SER A 167 49.65 -18.19 38.77
CA SER A 167 50.75 -19.00 39.24
C SER A 167 51.54 -18.20 40.27
N ASP A 168 51.42 -18.58 41.53
CA ASP A 168 52.25 -18.04 42.60
C ASP A 168 53.49 -18.97 42.74
N CYS A 169 54.63 -18.46 42.38
CA CYS A 169 55.88 -19.23 42.40
C CYS A 169 56.59 -19.06 43.77
N GLU A 170 55.95 -19.47 44.83
CA GLU A 170 56.67 -19.68 46.09
C GLU A 170 57.30 -21.12 46.09
N PRO A 171 58.60 -21.23 46.28
CA PRO A 171 59.21 -22.54 46.33
C PRO A 171 58.78 -23.30 47.59
N PHE A 172 58.23 -24.53 47.38
CA PHE A 172 57.96 -25.55 48.41
C PHE A 172 56.64 -25.46 49.19
N LYS A 173 55.62 -24.84 48.72
CA LYS A 173 54.26 -25.07 49.23
C LYS A 173 53.36 -25.68 48.19
N SER A 174 52.87 -26.89 48.42
CA SER A 174 51.82 -27.47 47.59
C SER A 174 50.52 -26.66 47.83
N GLN A 175 50.21 -25.77 46.93
CA GLN A 175 48.92 -25.06 46.95
C GLN A 175 47.87 -25.86 46.18
N LEU A 176 46.73 -26.07 46.83
CA LEU A 176 45.58 -26.61 46.15
C LEU A 176 45.02 -25.51 45.24
N VAL A 177 45.22 -25.63 43.92
CA VAL A 177 44.67 -24.67 42.94
C VAL A 177 43.19 -25.01 42.80
N VAL A 178 42.34 -24.21 43.42
CA VAL A 178 40.90 -24.26 43.21
C VAL A 178 40.58 -23.22 42.11
N SER A 179 40.37 -23.68 40.90
CA SER A 179 39.89 -22.84 39.82
C SER A 179 38.36 -22.71 39.95
N VAL A 180 37.89 -21.50 40.19
CA VAL A 180 36.44 -21.21 40.20
C VAL A 180 36.08 -20.70 38.83
N PHE A 181 35.24 -21.44 38.12
CA PHE A 181 34.72 -21.03 36.81
C PHE A 181 33.47 -20.18 37.04
N TYR A 182 33.51 -18.92 36.64
CA TYR A 182 32.35 -18.03 36.65
C TYR A 182 31.86 -17.85 35.21
N PRO A 183 30.78 -18.53 34.78
CA PRO A 183 30.17 -18.25 33.50
C PRO A 183 29.44 -16.91 33.60
N ALA A 184 29.89 -15.90 32.87
CA ALA A 184 29.17 -14.67 32.71
C ALA A 184 28.31 -14.74 31.43
N MET A 185 27.00 -14.66 31.58
CA MET A 185 26.08 -14.48 30.47
C MET A 185 25.71 -13.00 30.39
N ALA A 186 26.07 -12.35 29.30
CA ALA A 186 25.60 -11.01 28.98
C ALA A 186 24.57 -11.10 27.84
N ILE A 187 23.36 -10.65 28.12
CA ILE A 187 22.32 -10.49 27.11
C ILE A 187 22.19 -8.99 26.85
N GLN A 188 22.61 -8.55 25.67
CA GLN A 188 22.38 -7.19 25.23
C GLN A 188 21.16 -7.18 24.32
N ALA A 189 20.06 -6.60 24.76
CA ALA A 189 18.87 -6.36 23.97
C ALA A 189 18.75 -4.86 23.76
N GLU A 190 18.85 -4.42 22.52
CA GLU A 190 18.56 -3.05 22.14
C GLU A 190 17.12 -2.98 21.64
N THR A 191 16.26 -2.38 22.42
CA THR A 191 14.89 -2.05 22.03
C THR A 191 14.82 -0.58 21.68
N TYR A 192 14.56 -0.28 20.41
CA TYR A 192 14.26 1.08 20.00
C TYR A 192 12.77 1.31 20.14
N ILE A 193 12.38 2.09 21.14
CA ILE A 193 11.01 2.59 21.29
C ILE A 193 10.99 3.96 20.67
N ILE A 194 10.37 4.09 19.49
CA ILE A 194 10.03 5.38 18.93
C ILE A 194 8.68 5.75 19.54
N SER A 195 8.69 6.59 20.58
CA SER A 195 7.47 7.20 21.10
C SER A 195 7.37 8.59 20.53
N ASP A 196 6.45 8.80 19.59
CA ASP A 196 6.01 10.13 19.21
C ASP A 196 5.10 10.66 20.32
N ASN A 197 5.68 11.43 21.21
CA ASN A 197 4.92 12.23 22.16
C ASN A 197 4.65 13.61 21.52
N GLU A 198 3.67 13.68 20.64
CA GLU A 198 3.09 14.96 20.32
C GLU A 198 2.26 15.43 21.52
N VAL A 199 2.74 16.50 22.17
CA VAL A 199 1.98 17.22 23.18
C VAL A 199 0.84 17.91 22.43
N TYR A 200 -0.38 17.38 22.58
CA TYR A 200 -1.57 18.14 22.23
C TYR A 200 -1.59 19.41 23.11
N SER A 201 -1.26 20.55 22.52
CA SER A 201 -1.56 21.84 23.10
C SER A 201 -3.00 22.20 22.80
N ASP A 202 -3.82 22.31 23.84
CA ASP A 202 -5.17 22.88 23.81
C ASP A 202 -5.17 24.31 23.21
#